data_8ea04b3df8331c1f0675592c266fb77d
#
_entry.id   8ea04b3df8331c1f0675592c266fb77d
#
_cell.length_a   1.000
_cell.length_b   1.000
_cell.length_c   1.000
_cell.angle_alpha   90.00
_cell.angle_beta   90.00
_cell.angle_gamma   90.00
#
_symmetry.space_group_name_H-M   'P 1'
#
loop_
_entity.id
_entity.type
_entity.pdbx_description
1 polymer ?
#
loop_
_entity_poly.entity_id
_entity_poly.type
_entity_poly.pdbx_seq_one_letter_code
_entity_poly.pdbx_strand_id
1 'polypeptide(L)'
;MAKILFVDDSRDNADSLATFFKLLGHETEVAYDGDSAVELTSQFTPDIAFIDIQMPMLDGFDTAKEFRARLGEKPVLIALTGQEWARTGDEAGRAGFDGYLHKPAQASALAKLVDALAS
;
A
#
# COMPACT_ATOMS: atom_id res chain seq x y z
N MET A 1 4.98 -8.25 14.56
CA MET A 1 5.67 -8.13 13.27
C MET A 1 4.67 -8.33 12.13
N ALA A 2 4.69 -7.45 11.15
CA ALA A 2 3.75 -7.50 10.05
C ALA A 2 4.48 -7.70 8.71
N LYS A 3 3.77 -8.23 7.72
CA LYS A 3 4.23 -8.29 6.34
C LYS A 3 3.67 -7.06 5.63
N ILE A 4 4.54 -6.20 5.14
CA ILE A 4 4.16 -4.91 4.57
C ILE A 4 4.65 -4.80 3.14
N LEU A 5 3.74 -4.42 2.24
CA LEU A 5 4.06 -4.18 0.84
C LEU A 5 3.94 -2.70 0.54
N PHE A 6 4.95 -2.15 -0.12
CA PHE A 6 4.93 -0.76 -0.59
C PHE A 6 4.87 -0.76 -2.11
N VAL A 7 3.84 -0.15 -2.66
CA VAL A 7 3.63 -0.03 -4.11
C VAL A 7 3.68 1.44 -4.48
N ASP A 8 4.76 1.83 -5.16
CA ASP A 8 4.99 3.23 -5.52
C ASP A 8 5.95 3.27 -6.70
N ASP A 9 5.64 4.06 -7.72
CA ASP A 9 6.51 4.18 -8.88
C ASP A 9 7.77 4.99 -8.59
N SER A 10 7.80 5.71 -7.47
CA SER A 10 9.02 6.32 -6.97
C SER A 10 9.83 5.27 -6.21
N ARG A 11 10.91 4.80 -6.86
CA ARG A 11 11.77 3.77 -6.24
C ARG A 11 12.37 4.23 -4.92
N ASP A 12 12.79 5.49 -4.88
CA ASP A 12 13.38 6.06 -3.66
C ASP A 12 12.39 6.04 -2.50
N ASN A 13 11.14 6.40 -2.74
CA ASN A 13 10.11 6.38 -1.71
C ASN A 13 9.84 4.96 -1.22
N ALA A 14 9.60 4.04 -2.15
CA ALA A 14 9.30 2.66 -1.80
C ALA A 14 10.45 2.01 -1.04
N ASP A 15 11.66 2.17 -1.55
CA ASP A 15 12.84 1.55 -0.95
C ASP A 15 13.16 2.14 0.43
N SER A 16 13.01 3.44 0.58
CA SER A 16 13.24 4.11 1.86
C SER A 16 12.26 3.63 2.92
N LEU A 17 10.98 3.54 2.57
CA LEU A 17 9.96 3.06 3.51
C LEU A 17 10.19 1.61 3.87
N ALA A 18 10.50 0.77 2.88
CA ALA A 18 10.76 -0.64 3.13
C ALA A 18 11.95 -0.83 4.06
N THR A 19 13.03 -0.07 3.85
CA THR A 19 14.20 -0.13 4.70
C THR A 19 13.87 0.29 6.13
N PHE A 20 13.13 1.39 6.27
CA PHE A 20 12.71 1.87 7.59
C PHE A 20 11.95 0.80 8.37
N PHE A 21 10.96 0.17 7.73
CA PHE A 21 10.14 -0.84 8.40
C PHE A 21 10.91 -2.15 8.65
N LYS A 22 11.86 -2.49 7.77
CA LYS A 22 12.75 -3.63 8.04
C LYS A 22 13.53 -3.42 9.33
N LEU A 23 14.04 -2.21 9.52
CA LEU A 23 14.77 -1.88 10.74
C LEU A 23 13.91 -1.96 11.99
N LEU A 24 12.59 -1.79 11.84
CA LEU A 24 11.65 -1.96 12.94
C LEU A 24 11.25 -3.41 13.18
N GLY A 25 11.74 -4.34 12.38
CA GLY A 25 11.49 -5.76 12.56
C GLY A 25 10.36 -6.34 11.71
N HIS A 26 9.84 -5.58 10.76
CA HIS A 26 8.80 -6.06 9.86
C HIS A 26 9.40 -6.73 8.62
N GLU A 27 8.63 -7.62 8.00
CA GLU A 27 8.99 -8.20 6.72
C GLU A 27 8.40 -7.32 5.62
N THR A 28 9.25 -6.82 4.73
CA THR A 28 8.82 -5.84 3.72
C THR A 28 9.17 -6.28 2.32
N GLU A 29 8.32 -5.88 1.37
CA GLU A 29 8.56 -6.02 -0.05
C GLU A 29 8.16 -4.73 -0.74
N VAL A 30 8.70 -4.51 -1.94
CA VAL A 30 8.37 -3.34 -2.75
C VAL A 30 7.96 -3.75 -4.15
N ALA A 31 7.08 -2.97 -4.76
CA ALA A 31 6.76 -3.08 -6.17
C ALA A 31 6.67 -1.66 -6.71
N TYR A 32 7.15 -1.47 -7.93
CA TYR A 32 7.24 -0.12 -8.51
C TYR A 32 6.14 0.15 -9.52
N ASP A 33 5.25 -0.80 -9.70
CA ASP A 33 4.05 -0.63 -10.54
C ASP A 33 2.98 -1.63 -10.09
N GLY A 34 1.76 -1.42 -10.60
CA GLY A 34 0.62 -2.24 -10.19
C GLY A 34 0.73 -3.70 -10.63
N ASP A 35 1.21 -3.93 -11.84
CA ASP A 35 1.33 -5.29 -12.36
C ASP A 35 2.32 -6.12 -11.54
N SER A 36 3.47 -5.54 -11.22
CA SER A 36 4.47 -6.21 -10.40
C SER A 36 3.93 -6.48 -9.00
N ALA A 37 3.15 -5.54 -8.45
CA ALA A 37 2.53 -5.72 -7.15
C ALA A 37 1.57 -6.90 -7.14
N VAL A 38 0.74 -7.01 -8.16
CA VAL A 38 -0.23 -8.10 -8.28
C VAL A 38 0.50 -9.44 -8.42
N GLU A 39 1.52 -9.51 -9.26
CA GLU A 39 2.32 -10.74 -9.41
C GLU A 39 2.97 -11.17 -8.10
N LEU A 40 3.44 -10.21 -7.33
CA LEU A 40 4.12 -10.48 -6.07
C LEU A 40 3.20 -11.17 -5.05
N THR A 41 1.88 -10.98 -5.16
CA THR A 41 0.93 -11.59 -4.23
C THR A 41 0.91 -13.11 -4.28
N SER A 42 1.45 -13.72 -5.34
CA SER A 42 1.56 -15.18 -5.40
C SER A 42 2.66 -15.73 -4.48
N GLN A 43 3.60 -14.89 -4.06
CA GLN A 43 4.73 -15.26 -3.23
C GLN A 43 4.75 -14.56 -1.89
N PHE A 44 4.08 -13.44 -1.77
CA PHE A 44 4.09 -12.60 -0.58
C PHE A 44 2.68 -12.09 -0.34
N THR A 45 2.05 -12.58 0.72
CA THR A 45 0.72 -12.10 1.09
C THR A 45 0.89 -11.04 2.17
N PRO A 46 0.69 -9.76 1.85
CA PRO A 46 0.90 -8.72 2.86
C PRO A 46 -0.22 -8.72 3.88
N ASP A 47 0.12 -8.29 5.10
CA ASP A 47 -0.88 -7.94 6.09
C ASP A 47 -1.40 -6.54 5.83
N ILE A 48 -0.51 -5.66 5.37
CA ILE A 48 -0.81 -4.27 5.04
C ILE A 48 -0.11 -3.91 3.74
N ALA A 49 -0.81 -3.26 2.83
CA ALA A 49 -0.20 -2.73 1.61
C ALA A 49 -0.46 -1.24 1.52
N PHE A 50 0.60 -0.47 1.30
CA PHE A 50 0.53 0.96 1.04
C PHE A 50 0.68 1.15 -0.46
N ILE A 51 -0.35 1.65 -1.12
CA ILE A 51 -0.42 1.71 -2.59
C ILE A 51 -0.61 3.15 -3.04
N ASP A 52 0.35 3.63 -3.84
CA ASP A 52 0.22 4.93 -4.50
C ASP A 52 -0.87 4.81 -5.56
N ILE A 53 -1.90 5.66 -5.48
CA ILE A 53 -2.99 5.60 -6.45
C ILE A 53 -2.69 6.32 -7.74
N GLN A 54 -1.62 7.10 -7.78
CA GLN A 54 -1.23 7.85 -8.98
C GLN A 54 -0.02 7.18 -9.64
N MET A 55 -0.27 6.08 -10.32
CA MET A 55 0.77 5.34 -11.04
C MET A 55 0.39 5.20 -12.51
N PRO A 56 1.39 5.14 -13.41
CA PRO A 56 1.12 4.86 -14.83
C PRO A 56 0.62 3.45 -15.03
N MET A 57 -0.07 3.21 -16.14
CA MET A 57 -0.60 1.90 -16.55
C MET A 57 -1.64 1.38 -15.56
N LEU A 58 -1.35 0.32 -14.82
CA LEU A 58 -2.27 -0.18 -13.80
C LEU A 58 -2.17 0.71 -12.58
N ASP A 59 -3.14 1.58 -12.39
CA ASP A 59 -3.12 2.54 -11.29
C ASP A 59 -3.45 1.89 -9.94
N GLY A 60 -3.41 2.69 -8.88
CA GLY A 60 -3.63 2.16 -7.53
C GLY A 60 -5.03 1.61 -7.31
N PHE A 61 -6.05 2.17 -7.97
CA PHE A 61 -7.41 1.66 -7.85
C PHE A 61 -7.53 0.27 -8.46
N ASP A 62 -6.99 0.10 -9.67
CA ASP A 62 -7.01 -1.19 -10.34
C ASP A 62 -6.17 -2.21 -9.59
N THR A 63 -5.05 -1.79 -9.04
CA THR A 63 -4.20 -2.65 -8.22
C THR A 63 -4.96 -3.16 -7.01
N ALA A 64 -5.69 -2.29 -6.32
CA ALA A 64 -6.48 -2.68 -5.15
C ALA A 64 -7.57 -3.67 -5.52
N LYS A 65 -8.26 -3.46 -6.65
CA LYS A 65 -9.29 -4.38 -7.13
C LYS A 65 -8.71 -5.77 -7.38
N GLU A 66 -7.54 -5.83 -8.00
CA GLU A 66 -6.86 -7.11 -8.25
C GLU A 66 -6.43 -7.79 -6.95
N PHE A 67 -5.95 -7.02 -5.97
CA PHE A 67 -5.61 -7.56 -4.67
C PHE A 67 -6.82 -8.19 -4.00
N ARG A 68 -7.98 -7.51 -4.05
CA ARG A 68 -9.20 -8.05 -3.47
C ARG A 68 -9.68 -9.29 -4.19
N ALA A 69 -9.53 -9.33 -5.52
CA ALA A 69 -9.90 -10.50 -6.29
C ALA A 69 -9.04 -11.72 -5.94
N ARG A 70 -7.75 -11.50 -5.65
CA ARG A 70 -6.81 -12.60 -5.36
C ARG A 70 -6.74 -12.97 -3.91
N LEU A 71 -6.78 -11.98 -3.01
CA LEU A 71 -6.49 -12.16 -1.59
C LEU A 71 -7.71 -11.97 -0.68
N GLY A 72 -8.82 -11.50 -1.26
CA GLY A 72 -10.01 -11.20 -0.45
C GLY A 72 -9.80 -9.98 0.42
N GLU A 73 -10.41 -9.99 1.59
CA GLU A 73 -10.39 -8.83 2.48
C GLU A 73 -9.31 -8.89 3.58
N LYS A 74 -8.48 -9.91 3.56
CA LYS A 74 -7.45 -10.08 4.58
C LYS A 74 -6.46 -8.93 4.68
N PRO A 75 -5.81 -8.51 3.56
CA PRO A 75 -4.87 -7.40 3.66
C PRO A 75 -5.59 -6.09 3.94
N VAL A 76 -4.99 -5.26 4.78
CA VAL A 76 -5.43 -3.88 4.92
C VAL A 76 -4.76 -3.09 3.79
N LEU A 77 -5.56 -2.39 2.99
CA LEU A 77 -5.06 -1.60 1.86
C LEU A 77 -5.19 -0.12 2.19
N ILE A 78 -4.07 0.58 2.16
CA ILE A 78 -4.02 2.01 2.47
C ILE A 78 -3.56 2.75 1.22
N ALA A 79 -4.38 3.69 0.76
CA ALA A 79 -4.03 4.51 -0.40
C ALA A 79 -3.09 5.63 0.00
N LEU A 80 -2.06 5.84 -0.80
CA LEU A 80 -1.20 7.03 -0.69
C LEU A 80 -1.60 7.96 -1.81
N THR A 81 -2.03 9.17 -1.48
CA THR A 81 -2.58 10.08 -2.47
C THR A 81 -2.14 11.53 -2.25
N GLY A 82 -1.84 12.23 -3.34
CA GLY A 82 -1.62 13.66 -3.31
C GLY A 82 -2.91 14.48 -3.47
N GLN A 83 -4.03 13.78 -3.66
CA GLN A 83 -5.34 14.42 -3.83
C GLN A 83 -6.15 14.37 -2.55
N GLU A 84 -7.16 15.23 -2.46
CA GLU A 84 -8.04 15.21 -1.30
C GLU A 84 -8.92 13.97 -1.33
N TRP A 85 -9.08 13.35 -0.18
CA TRP A 85 -9.90 12.15 -0.03
C TRP A 85 -11.35 12.39 -0.46
N ALA A 86 -11.86 13.60 -0.23
CA ALA A 86 -13.24 13.95 -0.62
C ALA A 86 -13.49 13.77 -2.12
N ARG A 87 -12.43 13.88 -2.95
CA ARG A 87 -12.55 13.73 -4.40
C ARG A 87 -12.36 12.29 -4.86
N THR A 88 -11.68 11.48 -4.07
CA THR A 88 -11.29 10.11 -4.46
C THR A 88 -11.82 9.04 -3.51
N GLY A 89 -12.39 9.45 -2.36
CA GLY A 89 -12.77 8.53 -1.30
C GLY A 89 -13.77 7.46 -1.74
N ASP A 90 -14.82 7.85 -2.46
CA ASP A 90 -15.83 6.90 -2.91
C ASP A 90 -15.24 5.88 -3.88
N GLU A 91 -14.40 6.35 -4.80
CA GLU A 91 -13.74 5.48 -5.77
C GLU A 91 -12.76 4.54 -5.09
N ALA A 92 -11.98 5.08 -4.15
CA ALA A 92 -11.01 4.28 -3.39
C ALA A 92 -11.71 3.21 -2.56
N GLY A 93 -12.80 3.56 -1.90
CA GLY A 93 -13.58 2.60 -1.11
C GLY A 93 -14.12 1.47 -1.97
N ARG A 94 -14.67 1.81 -3.14
CA ARG A 94 -15.18 0.80 -4.08
C ARG A 94 -14.09 -0.09 -4.63
N ALA A 95 -12.88 0.44 -4.75
CA ALA A 95 -11.73 -0.35 -5.21
C ALA A 95 -11.22 -1.30 -4.13
N GLY A 96 -11.59 -1.10 -2.87
CA GLY A 96 -11.22 -1.99 -1.79
C GLY A 96 -10.24 -1.43 -0.78
N PHE A 97 -9.95 -0.13 -0.83
CA PHE A 97 -9.08 0.49 0.18
C PHE A 97 -9.79 0.64 1.51
N ASP A 98 -9.08 0.40 2.58
CA ASP A 98 -9.58 0.55 3.96
C ASP A 98 -9.36 1.95 4.51
N GLY A 99 -8.40 2.67 3.95
CA GLY A 99 -8.10 4.03 4.38
C GLY A 99 -7.11 4.70 3.44
N TYR A 100 -6.65 5.87 3.83
CA TYR A 100 -5.71 6.62 3.02
C TYR A 100 -4.77 7.45 3.88
N LEU A 101 -3.63 7.83 3.27
CA LEU A 101 -2.72 8.82 3.83
C LEU A 101 -2.39 9.82 2.74
N HIS A 102 -2.37 11.08 3.11
CA HIS A 102 -2.07 12.17 2.18
C HIS A 102 -0.56 12.28 1.95
N LYS A 103 -0.14 12.45 0.73
CA LYS A 103 1.28 12.66 0.42
C LYS A 103 1.67 14.11 0.69
N PRO A 104 2.91 14.35 1.13
CA PRO A 104 3.94 13.37 1.44
C PRO A 104 3.67 12.67 2.77
N ALA A 105 3.64 11.34 2.75
CA ALA A 105 3.39 10.55 3.94
C ALA A 105 4.71 10.23 4.63
N GLN A 106 4.85 10.68 5.87
CA GLN A 106 6.07 10.45 6.64
C GLN A 106 6.10 9.04 7.21
N ALA A 107 7.30 8.47 7.31
CA ALA A 107 7.47 7.12 7.84
C ALA A 107 6.88 6.98 9.24
N SER A 108 6.97 8.03 10.08
CA SER A 108 6.40 8.01 11.42
C SER A 108 4.88 7.87 11.43
N ALA A 109 4.20 8.49 10.46
CA ALA A 109 2.75 8.36 10.34
C ALA A 109 2.36 6.94 9.93
N LEU A 110 3.10 6.36 9.00
CA LEU A 110 2.86 4.98 8.59
C LEU A 110 3.14 4.01 9.75
N ALA A 111 4.18 4.26 10.52
CA ALA A 111 4.53 3.41 11.66
C ALA A 111 3.43 3.40 12.71
N LYS A 112 2.84 4.55 13.00
CA LYS A 112 1.72 4.63 13.94
C LYS A 112 0.53 3.82 13.45
N LEU A 113 0.23 3.90 12.16
CA LEU A 113 -0.86 3.16 11.57
C LEU A 113 -0.61 1.65 11.62
N VAL A 114 0.60 1.24 11.29
CA VAL A 114 0.98 -0.19 11.36
C VAL A 114 0.85 -0.72 12.78
N ASP A 115 1.33 0.03 13.77
CA ASP A 115 1.21 -0.36 15.17
C ASP A 115 -0.25 -0.50 15.60
N ALA A 116 -1.10 0.43 15.18
CA ALA A 116 -2.52 0.39 15.52
C ALA A 116 -3.21 -0.82 14.88
N LEU A 117 -2.85 -1.18 13.66
CA LEU A 117 -3.46 -2.29 12.94
C LEU A 117 -2.92 -3.64 13.38
N ALA A 118 -1.70 -3.68 13.91
CA ALA A 118 -1.04 -4.91 14.34
C ALA A 118 -1.36 -5.30 15.78
N SER A 119 -1.97 -4.39 16.55
CA SER A 119 -2.28 -4.67 17.96
C SER A 119 -3.61 -5.37 18.17
#